data_732eb3d0182e31d1b25ba0c874c8a9e2
#
_entry.id   732eb3d0182e31d1b25ba0c874c8a9e2
#
_cell.length_a   1.000
_cell.length_b   1.000
_cell.length_c   1.000
_cell.angle_alpha   90.00
_cell.angle_beta   90.00
_cell.angle_gamma   90.00
#
_symmetry.space_group_name_H-M   'P 1'
#
loop_
_entity.id
_entity.type
_entity.pdbx_description
1 polymer ?
#
loop_
_entity_poly.entity_id
_entity_poly.type
_entity_poly.pdbx_seq_one_letter_code
_entity_poly.pdbx_strand_id
1 'polypeptide(L)'
;MAYIEVQQATRQFKNGEQVTVANRDISFEVDQGAVVVILGPSGAGKSTLLNILGGMDSPTSGRVLVDGVDIAQFNSRQSTTYRRQAVGFVFQFYNLVPNLTARENVELASQITKDARDVDETLALVGLTHRADNFPAQLSGGEQQRVAIARAVAKNPKLLLCDEPTGALDYQTGKQVLQVIQDAAKQTQTTVIIVTHNSAIVQLGDQVIRINDAQVQSVEHNAHPTPLDEIEW
;
A
#
# COMPACT_ATOMS: atom_id res chain seq x y z
N MET A 1 -21.24 1.05 -3.82
CA MET A 1 -20.48 1.30 -5.09
C MET A 1 -19.04 1.01 -4.77
N ALA A 2 -18.38 0.26 -5.62
CA ALA A 2 -16.96 -0.05 -5.42
C ALA A 2 -16.13 1.24 -5.39
N TYR A 3 -15.16 1.32 -4.48
CA TYR A 3 -14.22 2.43 -4.38
C TYR A 3 -13.11 2.32 -5.44
N ILE A 4 -12.68 1.08 -5.72
CA ILE A 4 -11.74 0.78 -6.80
C ILE A 4 -12.41 -0.22 -7.74
N GLU A 5 -12.34 0.06 -9.04
CA GLU A 5 -12.77 -0.85 -10.10
C GLU A 5 -11.65 -1.00 -11.12
N VAL A 6 -11.14 -2.21 -11.27
CA VAL A 6 -10.15 -2.56 -12.30
C VAL A 6 -10.85 -3.36 -13.39
N GLN A 7 -10.82 -2.87 -14.62
CA GLN A 7 -11.55 -3.43 -15.74
C GLN A 7 -10.58 -3.79 -16.88
N GLN A 8 -10.27 -5.08 -17.01
CA GLN A 8 -9.38 -5.65 -18.04
C GLN A 8 -8.05 -4.90 -18.17
N ALA A 9 -7.46 -4.48 -17.05
CA ALA A 9 -6.22 -3.74 -17.02
C ALA A 9 -5.04 -4.65 -17.44
N THR A 10 -4.35 -4.25 -18.50
CA THR A 10 -3.16 -4.95 -19.01
C THR A 10 -1.97 -4.01 -18.96
N ARG A 11 -0.83 -4.49 -18.47
CA ARG A 11 0.43 -3.75 -18.49
C ARG A 11 1.52 -4.56 -19.17
N GLN A 12 2.11 -3.98 -20.21
CA GLN A 12 3.21 -4.55 -20.97
C GLN A 12 4.42 -3.60 -20.96
N PHE A 13 5.60 -4.17 -20.81
CA PHE A 13 6.86 -3.47 -20.96
C PHE A 13 7.55 -3.95 -22.24
N LYS A 14 8.00 -3.00 -23.05
CA LYS A 14 8.76 -3.27 -24.28
C LYS A 14 10.21 -2.93 -24.05
N ASN A 15 11.11 -3.89 -24.30
CA ASN A 15 12.54 -3.68 -24.27
C ASN A 15 13.11 -4.22 -25.61
N GLY A 16 13.30 -3.32 -26.58
CA GLY A 16 13.59 -3.69 -27.96
C GLY A 16 12.45 -4.51 -28.57
N GLU A 17 12.76 -5.69 -29.06
CA GLU A 17 11.77 -6.64 -29.61
C GLU A 17 11.06 -7.51 -28.55
N GLN A 18 11.60 -7.52 -27.33
CA GLN A 18 11.02 -8.33 -26.26
C GLN A 18 9.86 -7.60 -25.59
N VAL A 19 8.71 -8.29 -25.45
CA VAL A 19 7.54 -7.81 -24.72
C VAL A 19 7.34 -8.66 -23.47
N THR A 20 7.35 -8.02 -22.30
CA THR A 20 7.03 -8.66 -21.03
C THR A 20 5.66 -8.20 -20.58
N VAL A 21 4.74 -9.13 -20.35
CA VAL A 21 3.39 -8.84 -19.84
C VAL A 21 3.42 -8.97 -18.33
N ALA A 22 3.33 -7.85 -17.62
CA ALA A 22 3.32 -7.82 -16.17
C ALA A 22 1.93 -7.99 -15.56
N ASN A 23 0.90 -7.51 -16.25
CA ASN A 23 -0.52 -7.75 -15.90
C ASN A 23 -1.28 -8.01 -17.19
N ARG A 24 -2.21 -8.98 -17.16
CA ARG A 24 -3.02 -9.40 -18.31
C ARG A 24 -4.49 -9.47 -17.91
N ASP A 25 -5.31 -8.59 -18.50
CA ASP A 25 -6.77 -8.55 -18.34
C ASP A 25 -7.24 -8.63 -16.87
N ILE A 26 -6.51 -7.94 -15.98
CA ILE A 26 -6.82 -7.88 -14.56
C ILE A 26 -8.17 -7.20 -14.35
N SER A 27 -9.09 -7.87 -13.64
CA SER A 27 -10.40 -7.32 -13.30
C SER A 27 -10.79 -7.70 -11.87
N PHE A 28 -11.14 -6.70 -11.06
CA PHE A 28 -11.70 -6.86 -9.71
C PHE A 28 -12.27 -5.54 -9.21
N GLU A 29 -13.02 -5.62 -8.11
CA GLU A 29 -13.59 -4.46 -7.43
C GLU A 29 -13.18 -4.49 -5.94
N VAL A 30 -13.08 -3.31 -5.33
CA VAL A 30 -12.76 -3.15 -3.90
C VAL A 30 -13.69 -2.12 -3.29
N ASP A 31 -14.27 -2.46 -2.15
CA ASP A 31 -15.11 -1.54 -1.39
C ASP A 31 -14.29 -0.52 -0.58
N GLN A 32 -14.89 0.64 -0.31
CA GLN A 32 -14.26 1.67 0.51
C GLN A 32 -14.02 1.17 1.95
N GLY A 33 -12.84 1.46 2.49
CA GLY A 33 -12.47 1.09 3.85
C GLY A 33 -12.08 -0.38 4.02
N ALA A 34 -12.14 -1.20 2.96
CA ALA A 34 -11.75 -2.60 3.02
C ALA A 34 -10.22 -2.76 3.15
N VAL A 35 -9.81 -3.81 3.85
CA VAL A 35 -8.43 -4.32 3.84
C VAL A 35 -8.35 -5.45 2.82
N VAL A 36 -7.61 -5.23 1.75
CA VAL A 36 -7.45 -6.19 0.65
C VAL A 36 -6.05 -6.77 0.66
N VAL A 37 -5.95 -8.08 0.56
CA VAL A 37 -4.66 -8.77 0.41
C VAL A 37 -4.52 -9.30 -1.02
N ILE A 38 -3.48 -8.84 -1.73
CA ILE A 38 -3.11 -9.35 -3.04
C ILE A 38 -1.97 -10.35 -2.84
N LEU A 39 -2.27 -11.63 -3.03
CA LEU A 39 -1.34 -12.75 -2.85
C LEU A 39 -0.86 -13.29 -4.19
N GLY A 40 0.43 -13.65 -4.26
CA GLY A 40 0.98 -14.36 -5.43
C GLY A 40 2.49 -14.52 -5.33
N PRO A 41 3.09 -15.37 -6.16
CA PRO A 41 4.54 -15.57 -6.18
C PRO A 41 5.30 -14.31 -6.63
N SER A 42 6.61 -14.27 -6.37
CA SER A 42 7.47 -13.20 -6.90
C SER A 42 7.39 -13.16 -8.44
N GLY A 43 7.35 -11.97 -9.00
CA GLY A 43 7.21 -11.78 -10.46
C GLY A 43 5.79 -11.93 -11.01
N ALA A 44 4.78 -12.23 -10.20
CA ALA A 44 3.39 -12.37 -10.67
C ALA A 44 2.70 -11.05 -11.11
N GLY A 45 3.39 -9.91 -11.03
CA GLY A 45 2.83 -8.61 -11.45
C GLY A 45 2.19 -7.78 -10.33
N LYS A 46 2.25 -8.23 -9.07
CA LYS A 46 1.62 -7.59 -7.91
C LYS A 46 2.07 -6.13 -7.69
N SER A 47 3.39 -5.89 -7.64
CA SER A 47 3.94 -4.53 -7.46
C SER A 47 3.65 -3.63 -8.67
N THR A 48 3.57 -4.20 -9.88
CA THR A 48 3.14 -3.45 -11.08
C THR A 48 1.70 -2.99 -10.93
N LEU A 49 0.80 -3.88 -10.50
CA LEU A 49 -0.59 -3.53 -10.23
C LEU A 49 -0.69 -2.47 -9.12
N LEU A 50 0.07 -2.62 -8.03
CA LEU A 50 0.12 -1.63 -6.95
C LEU A 50 0.55 -0.25 -7.46
N ASN A 51 1.56 -0.20 -8.34
CA ASN A 51 2.03 1.03 -8.96
C ASN A 51 0.98 1.68 -9.86
N ILE A 52 0.18 0.87 -10.58
CA ILE A 52 -0.94 1.38 -11.38
C ILE A 52 -1.99 1.99 -10.47
N LEU A 53 -2.44 1.27 -9.44
CA LEU A 53 -3.42 1.76 -8.47
C LEU A 53 -2.96 3.05 -7.77
N GLY A 54 -1.67 3.18 -7.55
CA GLY A 54 -1.06 4.37 -6.96
C GLY A 54 -0.78 5.51 -7.94
N GLY A 55 -1.06 5.35 -9.24
CA GLY A 55 -0.77 6.37 -10.26
C GLY A 55 0.73 6.64 -10.45
N MET A 56 1.59 5.67 -10.15
CA MET A 56 3.02 5.70 -10.46
C MET A 56 3.31 5.11 -11.84
N ASP A 57 2.41 4.25 -12.33
CA ASP A 57 2.43 3.69 -13.66
C ASP A 57 1.01 3.73 -14.25
N SER A 58 0.87 3.48 -15.55
CA SER A 58 -0.41 3.42 -16.23
C SER A 58 -0.57 2.09 -16.97
N PRO A 59 -1.77 1.52 -17.05
CA PRO A 59 -2.00 0.33 -17.84
C PRO A 59 -1.77 0.62 -19.33
N THR A 60 -1.37 -0.39 -20.09
CA THR A 60 -1.26 -0.31 -21.56
C THR A 60 -2.64 -0.31 -22.22
N SER A 61 -3.60 -1.01 -21.59
CA SER A 61 -5.02 -1.06 -21.98
C SER A 61 -5.90 -1.39 -20.77
N GLY A 62 -7.21 -1.23 -20.92
CA GLY A 62 -8.18 -1.38 -19.85
C GLY A 62 -8.41 -0.09 -19.08
N ARG A 63 -9.17 -0.17 -17.98
CA ARG A 63 -9.54 0.99 -17.16
C ARG A 63 -9.26 0.72 -15.69
N VAL A 64 -8.97 1.78 -14.96
CA VAL A 64 -8.79 1.73 -13.50
C VAL A 64 -9.50 2.92 -12.89
N LEU A 65 -10.64 2.68 -12.27
CA LEU A 65 -11.41 3.72 -11.60
C LEU A 65 -11.11 3.69 -10.10
N VAL A 66 -10.88 4.87 -9.54
CA VAL A 66 -10.76 5.08 -8.09
C VAL A 66 -11.68 6.25 -7.71
N ASP A 67 -12.59 6.01 -6.78
CA ASP A 67 -13.63 6.98 -6.41
C ASP A 67 -14.41 7.49 -7.66
N GLY A 68 -14.72 6.58 -8.60
CA GLY A 68 -15.41 6.86 -9.85
C GLY A 68 -14.57 7.57 -10.93
N VAL A 69 -13.30 7.89 -10.68
CA VAL A 69 -12.41 8.60 -11.62
C VAL A 69 -11.45 7.63 -12.29
N ASP A 70 -11.38 7.61 -13.61
CA ASP A 70 -10.47 6.76 -14.38
C ASP A 70 -9.03 7.31 -14.32
N ILE A 71 -8.23 6.74 -13.42
CA ILE A 71 -6.83 7.15 -13.23
C ILE A 71 -5.90 6.69 -14.36
N ALA A 72 -6.33 5.73 -15.20
CA ALA A 72 -5.58 5.28 -16.36
C ALA A 72 -5.39 6.38 -17.41
N GLN A 73 -6.29 7.37 -17.41
CA GLN A 73 -6.27 8.51 -18.34
C GLN A 73 -5.52 9.74 -17.78
N PHE A 74 -4.96 9.64 -16.59
CA PHE A 74 -4.29 10.78 -15.97
C PHE A 74 -3.00 11.17 -16.71
N ASN A 75 -2.84 12.48 -16.93
CA ASN A 75 -1.54 13.04 -17.29
C ASN A 75 -0.64 13.15 -16.05
N SER A 76 0.64 13.47 -16.25
CA SER A 76 1.65 13.55 -15.17
C SER A 76 1.25 14.49 -14.01
N ARG A 77 0.57 15.61 -14.32
CA ARG A 77 0.12 16.56 -13.29
C ARG A 77 -1.04 15.98 -12.48
N GLN A 78 -1.99 15.32 -13.11
CA GLN A 78 -3.12 14.67 -12.46
C GLN A 78 -2.65 13.51 -11.58
N SER A 79 -1.74 12.65 -12.09
CA SER A 79 -1.13 11.56 -11.31
C SER A 79 -0.36 12.09 -10.10
N THR A 80 0.36 13.21 -10.25
CA THR A 80 1.05 13.84 -9.10
C THR A 80 0.07 14.37 -8.07
N THR A 81 -1.03 14.99 -8.49
CA THR A 81 -2.08 15.47 -7.59
C THR A 81 -2.78 14.31 -6.87
N TYR A 82 -3.08 13.24 -7.59
CA TYR A 82 -3.68 12.02 -7.04
C TYR A 82 -2.78 11.39 -5.96
N ARG A 83 -1.49 11.16 -6.26
CA ARG A 83 -0.53 10.64 -5.27
C ARG A 83 -0.38 11.53 -4.05
N ARG A 84 -0.42 12.86 -4.27
CA ARG A 84 -0.31 13.83 -3.18
C ARG A 84 -1.49 13.75 -2.22
N GLN A 85 -2.71 13.70 -2.75
CA GLN A 85 -3.94 13.89 -1.97
C GLN A 85 -4.58 12.59 -1.52
N ALA A 86 -4.54 11.53 -2.34
CA ALA A 86 -5.34 10.34 -2.10
C ALA A 86 -4.53 9.11 -1.68
N VAL A 87 -3.23 9.03 -2.02
CA VAL A 87 -2.48 7.78 -1.88
C VAL A 87 -1.36 7.88 -0.86
N GLY A 88 -1.32 6.94 0.08
CA GLY A 88 -0.15 6.64 0.92
C GLY A 88 0.58 5.39 0.40
N PHE A 89 1.91 5.40 0.40
CA PHE A 89 2.73 4.25 0.02
C PHE A 89 3.61 3.78 1.18
N VAL A 90 3.61 2.47 1.40
CA VAL A 90 4.51 1.76 2.30
C VAL A 90 5.27 0.73 1.47
N PHE A 91 6.60 0.83 1.44
CA PHE A 91 7.48 -0.04 0.66
C PHE A 91 8.22 -1.03 1.55
N GLN A 92 8.68 -2.12 0.97
CA GLN A 92 9.48 -3.14 1.64
C GLN A 92 10.80 -2.58 2.23
N PHE A 93 11.45 -1.65 1.55
CA PHE A 93 12.74 -1.04 1.95
C PHE A 93 12.57 0.36 2.55
N TYR A 94 11.50 0.61 3.27
CA TYR A 94 11.20 1.82 4.06
C TYR A 94 11.29 3.15 3.28
N ASN A 95 12.30 3.34 2.43
CA ASN A 95 12.55 4.55 1.63
C ASN A 95 12.54 5.85 2.46
N LEU A 96 13.11 5.80 3.67
CA LEU A 96 13.30 6.98 4.51
C LEU A 96 14.43 7.83 3.97
N VAL A 97 14.33 9.15 4.19
CA VAL A 97 15.43 10.08 3.91
C VAL A 97 16.45 9.96 5.05
N PRO A 98 17.69 9.49 4.79
CA PRO A 98 18.61 9.08 5.83
C PRO A 98 19.13 10.24 6.70
N ASN A 99 19.12 11.45 6.17
CA ASN A 99 19.60 12.67 6.83
C ASN A 99 18.49 13.44 7.55
N LEU A 100 17.28 12.88 7.62
CA LEU A 100 16.16 13.42 8.36
C LEU A 100 15.80 12.49 9.51
N THR A 101 15.39 13.07 10.64
CA THR A 101 14.85 12.34 11.79
C THR A 101 13.55 11.63 11.43
N ALA A 102 13.04 10.79 12.33
CA ALA A 102 11.72 10.16 12.17
C ALA A 102 10.62 11.22 12.00
N ARG A 103 10.62 12.25 12.84
CA ARG A 103 9.73 13.40 12.76
C ARG A 103 9.79 14.08 11.39
N GLU A 104 10.97 14.48 10.96
CA GLU A 104 11.17 15.20 9.71
C GLU A 104 10.79 14.34 8.48
N ASN A 105 11.00 13.02 8.53
CA ASN A 105 10.50 12.11 7.49
C ASN A 105 8.98 12.12 7.37
N VAL A 106 8.26 12.23 8.49
CA VAL A 106 6.80 12.33 8.51
C VAL A 106 6.34 13.72 8.06
N GLU A 107 6.99 14.78 8.53
CA GLU A 107 6.72 16.17 8.16
C GLU A 107 6.79 16.42 6.66
N LEU A 108 7.78 15.84 5.97
CA LEU A 108 7.89 15.93 4.51
C LEU A 108 6.60 15.53 3.79
N ALA A 109 5.91 14.53 4.31
CA ALA A 109 4.65 14.06 3.71
C ALA A 109 3.46 14.93 4.11
N SER A 110 3.44 15.46 5.33
CA SER A 110 2.38 16.34 5.81
C SER A 110 2.39 17.69 5.08
N GLN A 111 3.56 18.23 4.76
CA GLN A 111 3.70 19.54 4.11
C GLN A 111 3.17 19.60 2.66
N ILE A 112 2.98 18.44 2.00
CA ILE A 112 2.52 18.41 0.60
C ILE A 112 1.00 18.34 0.45
N THR A 113 0.24 18.21 1.53
CA THR A 113 -1.23 18.15 1.53
C THR A 113 -1.82 19.18 2.48
N LYS A 114 -3.08 19.60 2.23
CA LYS A 114 -3.77 20.56 3.08
C LYS A 114 -4.44 19.91 4.29
N ASP A 115 -4.82 18.64 4.16
CA ASP A 115 -5.58 17.90 5.16
C ASP A 115 -4.67 16.92 5.92
N ALA A 116 -3.39 17.33 6.12
CA ALA A 116 -2.43 16.53 6.85
C ALA A 116 -2.84 16.34 8.31
N ARG A 117 -2.51 15.17 8.85
CA ARG A 117 -2.60 14.89 10.28
C ARG A 117 -1.46 15.58 11.02
N ASP A 118 -1.67 15.80 12.29
CA ASP A 118 -0.61 16.23 13.18
C ASP A 118 0.52 15.18 13.22
N VAL A 119 1.77 15.64 13.19
CA VAL A 119 2.95 14.77 13.12
C VAL A 119 3.15 14.01 14.43
N ASP A 120 2.94 14.65 15.57
CA ASP A 120 3.10 14.02 16.88
C ASP A 120 2.02 12.98 17.13
N GLU A 121 0.77 13.27 16.75
CA GLU A 121 -0.33 12.29 16.80
C GLU A 121 -0.04 11.10 15.87
N THR A 122 0.54 11.36 14.70
CA THR A 122 0.88 10.31 13.73
C THR A 122 2.03 9.43 14.26
N LEU A 123 3.04 10.01 14.88
CA LEU A 123 4.12 9.25 15.53
C LEU A 123 3.62 8.47 16.74
N ALA A 124 2.67 9.02 17.50
CA ALA A 124 2.03 8.31 18.61
C ALA A 124 1.23 7.10 18.11
N LEU A 125 0.49 7.24 17.00
CA LEU A 125 -0.27 6.15 16.36
C LEU A 125 0.61 4.92 16.05
N VAL A 126 1.86 5.16 15.61
CA VAL A 126 2.80 4.08 15.29
C VAL A 126 3.72 3.71 16.48
N GLY A 127 3.50 4.27 17.68
CA GLY A 127 4.26 3.99 18.90
C GLY A 127 5.71 4.52 18.88
N LEU A 128 5.98 5.62 18.16
CA LEU A 128 7.34 6.15 17.96
C LEU A 128 7.55 7.57 18.53
N THR A 129 6.70 8.06 19.42
CA THR A 129 6.88 9.37 20.06
C THR A 129 8.26 9.52 20.71
N HIS A 130 8.76 8.47 21.38
CA HIS A 130 10.05 8.45 22.05
C HIS A 130 11.25 8.34 21.09
N ARG A 131 11.01 8.14 19.80
CA ARG A 131 12.00 8.01 18.73
C ARG A 131 11.91 9.13 17.69
N ALA A 132 11.09 10.14 17.95
CA ALA A 132 10.82 11.23 17.00
C ALA A 132 12.08 11.91 16.45
N ASP A 133 13.07 12.12 17.30
CA ASP A 133 14.31 12.83 16.98
C ASP A 133 15.46 11.89 16.54
N ASN A 134 15.20 10.57 16.41
CA ASN A 134 16.19 9.61 15.93
C ASN A 134 16.28 9.62 14.40
N PHE A 135 17.49 9.50 13.87
CA PHE A 135 17.73 9.27 12.44
C PHE A 135 17.49 7.81 12.07
N PRO A 136 17.18 7.50 10.80
CA PRO A 136 16.95 6.12 10.35
C PRO A 136 18.04 5.13 10.76
N ALA A 137 19.31 5.53 10.73
CA ALA A 137 20.43 4.69 11.16
C ALA A 137 20.43 4.31 12.65
N GLN A 138 19.63 4.99 13.46
CA GLN A 138 19.48 4.75 14.91
C GLN A 138 18.24 3.94 15.25
N LEU A 139 17.46 3.56 14.22
CA LEU A 139 16.20 2.84 14.35
C LEU A 139 16.37 1.39 13.88
N SER A 140 15.71 0.46 14.57
CA SER A 140 15.56 -0.91 14.09
C SER A 140 14.76 -0.96 12.79
N GLY A 141 14.85 -2.08 12.04
CA GLY A 141 14.07 -2.25 10.81
C GLY A 141 12.56 -2.06 11.01
N GLY A 142 12.01 -2.60 12.10
CA GLY A 142 10.60 -2.42 12.42
C GLY A 142 10.24 -0.99 12.81
N GLU A 143 11.13 -0.25 13.50
CA GLU A 143 10.92 1.17 13.79
C GLU A 143 10.97 1.99 12.49
N GLN A 144 11.93 1.70 11.59
CA GLN A 144 12.00 2.35 10.28
C GLN A 144 10.72 2.10 9.46
N GLN A 145 10.20 0.87 9.47
CA GLN A 145 8.94 0.55 8.79
C GLN A 145 7.76 1.31 9.40
N ARG A 146 7.69 1.42 10.73
CA ARG A 146 6.66 2.23 11.38
C ARG A 146 6.78 3.72 11.06
N VAL A 147 7.99 4.27 10.91
CA VAL A 147 8.18 5.64 10.39
C VAL A 147 7.67 5.76 8.95
N ALA A 148 7.93 4.76 8.09
CA ALA A 148 7.43 4.76 6.71
C ALA A 148 5.89 4.71 6.67
N ILE A 149 5.25 3.96 7.56
CA ILE A 149 3.80 3.94 7.72
C ILE A 149 3.30 5.31 8.21
N ALA A 150 3.91 5.86 9.26
CA ALA A 150 3.58 7.19 9.77
C ALA A 150 3.63 8.23 8.64
N ARG A 151 4.71 8.26 7.87
CA ARG A 151 4.85 9.11 6.69
C ARG A 151 3.73 8.90 5.67
N ALA A 152 3.32 7.67 5.42
CA ALA A 152 2.26 7.37 4.46
C ALA A 152 0.89 7.86 4.96
N VAL A 153 0.57 7.67 6.26
CA VAL A 153 -0.72 8.04 6.84
C VAL A 153 -0.81 9.51 7.25
N ALA A 154 0.31 10.20 7.43
CA ALA A 154 0.36 11.64 7.77
C ALA A 154 -0.37 12.52 6.75
N LYS A 155 -0.44 12.09 5.49
CA LYS A 155 -1.19 12.78 4.43
C LYS A 155 -2.70 12.63 4.54
N ASN A 156 -3.20 11.83 5.49
CA ASN A 156 -4.59 11.45 5.60
C ASN A 156 -5.15 10.82 4.29
N PRO A 157 -4.50 9.78 3.74
CA PRO A 157 -4.84 9.23 2.44
C PRO A 157 -6.16 8.47 2.48
N LYS A 158 -6.88 8.42 1.35
CA LYS A 158 -8.04 7.56 1.16
C LYS A 158 -7.65 6.11 0.79
N LEU A 159 -6.44 5.93 0.25
CA LEU A 159 -5.89 4.65 -0.21
C LEU A 159 -4.48 4.47 0.34
N LEU A 160 -4.25 3.40 1.08
CA LEU A 160 -2.93 3.00 1.57
C LEU A 160 -2.46 1.76 0.81
N LEU A 161 -1.35 1.87 0.11
CA LEU A 161 -0.76 0.82 -0.69
C LEU A 161 0.51 0.31 -0.03
N CYS A 162 0.55 -0.97 0.33
CA CYS A 162 1.64 -1.60 1.05
C CYS A 162 2.27 -2.71 0.18
N ASP A 163 3.51 -2.52 -0.25
CA ASP A 163 4.27 -3.51 -1.01
C ASP A 163 5.19 -4.28 -0.07
N GLU A 164 4.85 -5.54 0.24
CA GLU A 164 5.59 -6.45 1.12
C GLU A 164 5.95 -5.79 2.47
N PRO A 165 5.01 -5.21 3.23
CA PRO A 165 5.30 -4.36 4.38
C PRO A 165 6.03 -5.08 5.53
N THR A 166 6.05 -6.42 5.53
CA THR A 166 6.70 -7.25 6.53
C THR A 166 7.86 -8.09 5.98
N GLY A 167 8.15 -7.98 4.67
CA GLY A 167 9.07 -8.89 3.99
C GLY A 167 10.53 -8.83 4.44
N ALA A 168 10.94 -7.77 5.14
CA ALA A 168 12.28 -7.60 5.68
C ALA A 168 12.34 -7.69 7.22
N LEU A 169 11.25 -8.15 7.88
CA LEU A 169 11.08 -8.14 9.32
C LEU A 169 10.95 -9.57 9.88
N ASP A 170 11.36 -9.74 11.13
CA ASP A 170 11.04 -10.93 11.90
C ASP A 170 9.54 -11.00 12.21
N TYR A 171 9.07 -12.18 12.62
CA TYR A 171 7.66 -12.47 12.89
C TYR A 171 6.99 -11.47 13.83
N GLN A 172 7.61 -11.22 15.00
CA GLN A 172 7.01 -10.36 16.02
C GLN A 172 6.92 -8.90 15.57
N THR A 173 7.97 -8.42 14.94
CA THR A 173 8.04 -7.07 14.38
C THR A 173 7.06 -6.92 13.21
N GLY A 174 6.95 -7.93 12.35
CA GLY A 174 5.98 -7.97 11.26
C GLY A 174 4.53 -7.87 11.76
N LYS A 175 4.20 -8.60 12.83
CA LYS A 175 2.89 -8.56 13.47
C LYS A 175 2.56 -7.15 14.00
N GLN A 176 3.52 -6.49 14.67
CA GLN A 176 3.36 -5.11 15.13
C GLN A 176 3.11 -4.13 13.97
N VAL A 177 3.82 -4.30 12.86
CA VAL A 177 3.65 -3.46 11.67
C VAL A 177 2.27 -3.64 11.05
N LEU A 178 1.78 -4.87 10.94
CA LEU A 178 0.41 -5.12 10.42
C LEU A 178 -0.66 -4.57 11.35
N GLN A 179 -0.47 -4.65 12.67
CA GLN A 179 -1.38 -4.04 13.64
C GLN A 179 -1.50 -2.53 13.42
N VAL A 180 -0.34 -1.85 13.25
CA VAL A 180 -0.33 -0.41 12.98
C VAL A 180 -1.04 -0.06 11.68
N ILE A 181 -0.87 -0.86 10.62
CA ILE A 181 -1.58 -0.66 9.35
C ILE A 181 -3.10 -0.81 9.55
N GLN A 182 -3.55 -1.86 10.25
CA GLN A 182 -4.97 -2.07 10.52
C GLN A 182 -5.57 -0.97 11.40
N ASP A 183 -4.86 -0.55 12.45
CA ASP A 183 -5.34 0.50 13.36
C ASP A 183 -5.44 1.85 12.63
N ALA A 184 -4.45 2.17 11.80
CA ALA A 184 -4.50 3.35 10.95
C ALA A 184 -5.68 3.30 9.98
N ALA A 185 -5.91 2.15 9.33
CA ALA A 185 -7.04 1.97 8.41
C ALA A 185 -8.39 2.18 9.09
N LYS A 186 -8.60 1.55 10.25
CA LYS A 186 -9.85 1.66 11.03
C LYS A 186 -10.11 3.08 11.49
N GLN A 187 -9.10 3.78 12.02
CA GLN A 187 -9.25 5.14 12.54
C GLN A 187 -9.56 6.17 11.44
N THR A 188 -9.13 5.91 10.21
CA THR A 188 -9.22 6.86 9.10
C THR A 188 -10.22 6.46 8.03
N GLN A 189 -10.83 5.28 8.13
CA GLN A 189 -11.65 4.66 7.08
C GLN A 189 -10.90 4.58 5.73
N THR A 190 -9.57 4.43 5.79
CA THR A 190 -8.71 4.30 4.62
C THR A 190 -8.83 2.90 4.04
N THR A 191 -9.01 2.80 2.73
CA THR A 191 -8.90 1.52 2.01
C THR A 191 -7.44 1.09 1.98
N VAL A 192 -7.15 -0.15 2.33
CA VAL A 192 -5.78 -0.68 2.39
C VAL A 192 -5.60 -1.81 1.39
N ILE A 193 -4.55 -1.76 0.60
CA ILE A 193 -4.12 -2.88 -0.25
C ILE A 193 -2.74 -3.32 0.20
N ILE A 194 -2.63 -4.59 0.61
CA ILE A 194 -1.37 -5.23 1.00
C ILE A 194 -0.99 -6.24 -0.07
N VAL A 195 0.13 -6.01 -0.72
CA VAL A 195 0.74 -6.99 -1.63
C VAL A 195 1.72 -7.84 -0.83
N THR A 196 1.60 -9.16 -0.95
CA THR A 196 2.50 -10.10 -0.26
C THR A 196 2.61 -11.44 -0.98
N HIS A 197 3.66 -12.19 -0.67
CA HIS A 197 3.79 -13.61 -0.99
C HIS A 197 3.54 -14.51 0.23
N ASN A 198 3.33 -13.93 1.42
CA ASN A 198 3.06 -14.66 2.65
C ASN A 198 1.57 -15.02 2.74
N SER A 199 1.25 -16.32 2.66
CA SER A 199 -0.13 -16.81 2.70
C SER A 199 -0.80 -16.64 4.06
N ALA A 200 -0.06 -16.51 5.16
CA ALA A 200 -0.66 -16.34 6.48
C ALA A 200 -1.36 -14.99 6.63
N ILE A 201 -0.85 -13.93 5.97
CA ILE A 201 -1.44 -12.59 6.02
C ILE A 201 -2.82 -12.52 5.33
N VAL A 202 -3.14 -13.47 4.48
CA VAL A 202 -4.42 -13.55 3.74
C VAL A 202 -5.63 -13.48 4.68
N GLN A 203 -5.53 -14.09 5.85
CA GLN A 203 -6.62 -14.16 6.82
C GLN A 203 -7.01 -12.79 7.42
N LEU A 204 -6.13 -11.78 7.32
CA LEU A 204 -6.39 -10.41 7.80
C LEU A 204 -7.32 -9.62 6.89
N GLY A 205 -7.41 -10.01 5.61
CA GLY A 205 -8.12 -9.24 4.60
C GLY A 205 -9.63 -9.49 4.63
N ASP A 206 -10.40 -8.42 4.41
CA ASP A 206 -11.82 -8.52 4.07
C ASP A 206 -12.00 -9.13 2.68
N GLN A 207 -10.97 -8.94 1.82
CA GLN A 207 -10.94 -9.47 0.48
C GLN A 207 -9.54 -9.97 0.14
N VAL A 208 -9.48 -11.09 -0.57
CA VAL A 208 -8.23 -11.71 -1.05
C VAL A 208 -8.26 -11.83 -2.56
N ILE A 209 -7.24 -11.30 -3.21
CA ILE A 209 -7.06 -11.38 -4.66
C ILE A 209 -5.82 -12.22 -4.92
N ARG A 210 -5.97 -13.37 -5.55
CA ARG A 210 -4.83 -14.23 -5.91
C ARG A 210 -4.39 -13.94 -7.32
N ILE A 211 -3.11 -13.60 -7.48
CA ILE A 211 -2.49 -13.32 -8.78
C ILE A 211 -1.42 -14.36 -9.06
N ASN A 212 -1.48 -14.96 -10.24
CA ASN A 212 -0.44 -15.83 -10.78
C ASN A 212 -0.34 -15.64 -12.29
N ASP A 213 0.87 -15.74 -12.84
CA ASP A 213 1.13 -15.57 -14.29
C ASP A 213 0.45 -14.32 -14.88
N ALA A 214 0.65 -13.18 -14.20
CA ALA A 214 0.11 -11.87 -14.58
C ALA A 214 -1.43 -11.77 -14.63
N GLN A 215 -2.18 -12.74 -14.09
CA GLN A 215 -3.65 -12.80 -14.12
C GLN A 215 -4.25 -13.00 -12.73
N VAL A 216 -5.48 -12.51 -12.52
CA VAL A 216 -6.28 -12.83 -11.33
C VAL A 216 -6.79 -14.28 -11.48
N GLN A 217 -6.49 -15.10 -10.49
CA GLN A 217 -6.93 -16.49 -10.40
C GLN A 217 -8.23 -16.62 -9.61
N SER A 218 -8.34 -15.88 -8.50
CA SER A 218 -9.55 -15.81 -7.69
C SER A 218 -9.68 -14.47 -6.98
N VAL A 219 -10.91 -14.11 -6.67
CA VAL A 219 -11.28 -13.03 -5.75
C VAL A 219 -12.18 -13.64 -4.69
N GLU A 220 -11.74 -13.63 -3.45
CA GLU A 220 -12.42 -14.24 -2.31
C GLU A 220 -12.81 -13.13 -1.32
N HIS A 221 -14.04 -13.15 -0.82
CA HIS A 221 -14.49 -12.25 0.22
C HIS A 221 -14.50 -12.98 1.56
N ASN A 222 -13.91 -12.37 2.58
CA ASN A 222 -13.85 -12.90 3.93
C ASN A 222 -14.79 -12.08 4.83
N ALA A 223 -15.92 -12.67 5.17
CA ALA A 223 -16.90 -12.02 6.03
C ALA A 223 -16.43 -11.88 7.51
N HIS A 224 -15.41 -12.65 7.89
CA HIS A 224 -14.87 -12.68 9.26
C HIS A 224 -13.34 -12.72 9.21
N PRO A 225 -12.67 -11.58 8.95
CA PRO A 225 -11.21 -11.52 9.01
C PRO A 225 -10.69 -11.99 10.36
N THR A 226 -9.67 -12.84 10.33
CA THR A 226 -9.06 -13.36 11.56
C THR A 226 -8.33 -12.24 12.29
N PRO A 227 -8.55 -12.05 13.60
CA PRO A 227 -7.77 -11.12 14.39
C PRO A 227 -6.27 -11.42 14.29
N LEU A 228 -5.45 -10.36 14.26
CA LEU A 228 -4.01 -10.50 14.04
C LEU A 228 -3.30 -11.31 15.13
N ASP A 229 -3.81 -11.30 16.36
CA ASP A 229 -3.29 -12.07 17.50
C ASP A 229 -3.48 -13.59 17.34
N GLU A 230 -4.46 -14.01 16.55
CA GLU A 230 -4.75 -15.41 16.24
C GLU A 230 -3.99 -15.94 15.01
N ILE A 231 -3.27 -15.07 14.28
CA ILE A 231 -2.53 -15.47 13.08
C ILE A 231 -1.10 -15.88 13.44
N GLU A 232 -0.70 -17.07 12.96
CA GLU A 232 0.66 -17.60 13.00
C GLU A 232 1.22 -17.69 11.58
N TRP A 233 2.45 -17.20 11.33
CA TRP A 233 3.16 -17.32 10.07
C TRP A 233 4.66 -17.57 10.24
#